data_ba3c33ddbea1cd91e3e3777b828c1141
#
_entry.id   ba3c33ddbea1cd91e3e3777b828c1141
#
_cell.length_a   1.000
_cell.length_b   1.000
_cell.length_c   1.000
_cell.angle_alpha   90.00
_cell.angle_beta   90.00
_cell.angle_gamma   90.00
#
_symmetry.space_group_name_H-M   'P 1'
#
loop_
_entity.id
_entity.type
_entity.pdbx_description
1 polymer ?
#
loop_
_entity_poly.entity_id
_entity_poly.type
_entity_poly.pdbx_seq_one_letter_code
_entity_poly.pdbx_strand_id
1 'polypeptide(L)'
;MTKTESGVWEATLGPAAPDMYPYNFVVDGISIMDPHCPQYFPNEGFKNSLLEIPAANGESLPHDIKDVPHGKVEYIHYYSQSLKATNHAIVYLPPTYDAKNTDKKYPVFYLISGTTDTEEVYYKVGRMNYILDNLLAEGKAKEMIIVLPYGNPTKLLYNAPQNPMFMGDVFSNDLINDLMPYIEKNYLTINDRDHRAIGGFSRGGNQGLSNGLRNLDKFSYLCSYSSFTSNNIPDVYDNAEETNKKINLFWLGIGTDDFLYGTSRDYLEFLDQKGIRTAKVYTDDKFGHTWMNAKHFLDITLRLLFKPEASAEAMENSEPTLAATGKEEPFTPGVMARLFPRPIISPEYGTDSITFRFKAPDAAKVSLLLENGESLPMTKEDEEVWSIKTGQNTYETFKYCFDVDGTLVADPSNMYLSPDKGFKYSIASHPAAPYNFASMGDIAHGKVSYNLNNHTATYFPPVCGEEPVLIELIPGDDDTMESWFKAGGADAIADQLIAEGKASPCILTTDHEFAKNAKQELHVLKASDYSTWNERRKALEDLLTKTK
;
A
#
# COMPACT_ATOMS: atom_id res chain seq x y z
N MET A 1 12.44 25.01 15.47
CA MET A 1 12.25 24.43 16.81
C MET A 1 13.17 25.16 17.79
N THR A 2 12.78 25.23 19.07
CA THR A 2 13.57 25.89 20.13
C THR A 2 14.12 24.82 21.05
N LYS A 3 15.42 24.92 21.41
CA LYS A 3 16.06 23.98 22.32
C LYS A 3 15.70 24.33 23.77
N THR A 4 15.17 23.36 24.51
CA THR A 4 14.86 23.50 25.95
C THR A 4 16.10 23.36 26.79
N GLU A 5 16.00 23.70 28.08
CA GLU A 5 17.11 23.50 29.07
C GLU A 5 17.50 22.04 29.25
N SER A 6 16.55 21.11 29.03
CA SER A 6 16.81 19.65 29.07
C SER A 6 17.48 19.12 27.80
N GLY A 7 17.71 19.97 26.79
CA GLY A 7 18.34 19.58 25.54
C GLY A 7 17.36 19.07 24.47
N VAL A 8 16.07 19.03 24.76
CA VAL A 8 15.01 18.65 23.80
C VAL A 8 14.71 19.83 22.88
N TRP A 9 14.50 19.54 21.60
CA TRP A 9 14.03 20.53 20.64
C TRP A 9 12.51 20.44 20.50
N GLU A 10 11.82 21.55 20.63
CA GLU A 10 10.35 21.61 20.54
C GLU A 10 9.85 22.74 19.64
N ALA A 11 8.69 22.51 19.03
CA ALA A 11 7.91 23.54 18.35
C ALA A 11 6.42 23.24 18.55
N THR A 12 5.62 24.30 18.73
CA THR A 12 4.17 24.20 18.74
C THR A 12 3.66 24.80 17.42
N LEU A 13 2.88 24.00 16.69
CA LEU A 13 2.26 24.38 15.42
C LEU A 13 0.74 24.30 15.57
N GLY A 14 0.02 25.09 14.81
CA GLY A 14 -1.43 25.02 14.80
C GLY A 14 -2.13 26.38 14.91
N PRO A 15 -3.45 26.35 14.97
CA PRO A 15 -4.31 25.16 15.03
C PRO A 15 -4.34 24.41 13.71
N ALA A 16 -4.41 23.07 13.77
CA ALA A 16 -4.63 22.20 12.61
C ALA A 16 -5.99 21.52 12.74
N ALA A 17 -6.65 21.28 11.60
CA ALA A 17 -7.92 20.56 11.59
C ALA A 17 -7.74 19.11 12.03
N PRO A 18 -8.76 18.46 12.62
CA PRO A 18 -8.71 17.04 12.93
C PRO A 18 -8.52 16.20 11.66
N ASP A 19 -7.40 15.49 11.58
CA ASP A 19 -7.07 14.53 10.51
C ASP A 19 -5.68 13.91 10.76
N MET A 20 -5.12 13.20 9.75
CA MET A 20 -3.79 12.62 9.76
C MET A 20 -2.85 13.42 8.84
N TYR A 21 -1.70 13.82 9.37
CA TYR A 21 -0.73 14.67 8.68
C TYR A 21 0.63 13.98 8.58
N PRO A 22 1.22 13.87 7.38
CA PRO A 22 2.61 13.46 7.26
C PRO A 22 3.55 14.55 7.77
N TYR A 23 4.60 14.17 8.50
CA TYR A 23 5.62 15.09 8.98
C TYR A 23 6.98 14.41 9.11
N ASN A 24 8.02 15.23 9.15
CA ASN A 24 9.39 14.84 9.42
C ASN A 24 10.06 15.87 10.33
N PHE A 25 11.14 15.43 10.98
CA PHE A 25 12.13 16.36 11.51
C PHE A 25 13.23 16.62 10.48
N VAL A 26 13.76 17.83 10.44
CA VAL A 26 14.96 18.17 9.68
C VAL A 26 16.07 18.44 10.69
N VAL A 27 17.08 17.59 10.71
CA VAL A 27 18.26 17.68 11.58
C VAL A 27 19.48 17.88 10.68
N ASP A 28 20.14 19.02 10.84
CA ASP A 28 21.33 19.40 10.03
C ASP A 28 21.14 19.20 8.52
N GLY A 29 19.95 19.59 8.01
CA GLY A 29 19.58 19.46 6.60
C GLY A 29 19.07 18.09 6.17
N ILE A 30 19.09 17.09 7.05
CA ILE A 30 18.63 15.73 6.78
C ILE A 30 17.22 15.53 7.31
N SER A 31 16.33 15.04 6.44
CA SER A 31 14.95 14.69 6.80
C SER A 31 14.92 13.31 7.45
N ILE A 32 14.38 13.23 8.66
CA ILE A 32 14.24 11.99 9.42
C ILE A 32 12.82 11.79 9.91
N MET A 33 12.39 10.54 10.03
CA MET A 33 11.15 10.18 10.69
C MET A 33 11.26 10.40 12.19
N ASP A 34 10.12 10.64 12.85
CA ASP A 34 10.07 10.69 14.31
C ASP A 34 10.30 9.27 14.89
N PRO A 35 11.38 9.05 15.66
CA PRO A 35 11.67 7.74 16.22
C PRO A 35 10.67 7.27 17.29
N HIS A 36 9.79 8.15 17.75
CA HIS A 36 8.75 7.84 18.73
C HIS A 36 7.36 7.73 18.12
N CYS A 37 7.20 8.04 16.83
CA CYS A 37 5.92 7.88 16.13
C CYS A 37 5.73 6.42 15.72
N PRO A 38 4.61 5.76 16.11
CA PRO A 38 4.35 4.37 15.74
C PRO A 38 3.75 4.21 14.33
N GLN A 39 3.48 5.31 13.65
CA GLN A 39 2.81 5.33 12.36
C GLN A 39 3.70 5.97 11.29
N TYR A 40 3.64 5.43 10.09
CA TYR A 40 4.38 5.95 8.94
C TYR A 40 3.50 6.00 7.69
N PHE A 41 3.91 6.83 6.74
CA PHE A 41 3.29 6.96 5.44
C PHE A 41 3.95 5.96 4.47
N PRO A 42 3.23 4.92 3.99
CA PRO A 42 3.77 3.95 3.03
C PRO A 42 3.98 4.58 1.66
N ASN A 43 5.24 4.78 1.27
CA ASN A 43 5.59 5.43 0.01
C ASN A 43 6.90 4.88 -0.56
N GLU A 44 7.01 4.87 -1.88
CA GLU A 44 8.19 4.38 -2.60
C GLU A 44 9.37 5.37 -2.57
N GLY A 45 9.11 6.67 -2.44
CA GLY A 45 10.08 7.73 -2.69
C GLY A 45 10.35 8.68 -1.53
N PHE A 46 9.63 8.56 -0.40
CA PHE A 46 9.90 9.33 0.81
C PHE A 46 9.53 8.55 2.06
N LYS A 47 10.02 9.00 3.21
CA LYS A 47 9.74 8.40 4.51
C LYS A 47 9.25 9.50 5.46
N ASN A 48 7.98 9.41 5.84
CA ASN A 48 7.33 10.35 6.75
C ASN A 48 6.65 9.62 7.90
N SER A 49 6.68 10.22 9.07
CA SER A 49 5.81 9.85 10.19
C SER A 49 4.41 10.43 9.99
N LEU A 50 3.42 9.90 10.69
CA LEU A 50 2.03 10.37 10.64
C LEU A 50 1.62 10.91 12.00
N LEU A 51 1.21 12.19 12.05
CA LEU A 51 0.56 12.80 13.19
C LEU A 51 -0.95 12.68 13.04
N GLU A 52 -1.61 12.15 14.05
CA GLU A 52 -3.07 12.11 14.12
C GLU A 52 -3.59 13.20 15.06
N ILE A 53 -4.45 14.07 14.56
CA ILE A 53 -5.13 15.10 15.33
C ILE A 53 -6.60 14.66 15.48
N PRO A 54 -7.03 14.31 16.70
CA PRO A 54 -8.39 13.83 16.94
C PRO A 54 -9.40 14.96 16.80
N ALA A 55 -10.66 14.58 16.56
CA ALA A 55 -11.78 15.50 16.61
C ALA A 55 -11.92 16.14 18.01
N ALA A 56 -12.35 17.39 18.04
CA ALA A 56 -12.57 18.12 19.29
C ALA A 56 -13.96 17.80 19.89
N ASN A 57 -14.11 18.04 21.18
CA ASN A 57 -15.41 18.05 21.87
C ASN A 57 -16.25 16.76 21.78
N GLY A 58 -15.61 15.59 21.60
CA GLY A 58 -16.30 14.30 21.51
C GLY A 58 -16.96 14.05 20.15
N GLU A 59 -16.69 14.87 19.16
CA GLU A 59 -17.01 14.58 17.76
C GLU A 59 -16.18 13.39 17.26
N SER A 60 -16.65 12.74 16.22
CA SER A 60 -15.98 11.56 15.64
C SER A 60 -15.79 11.76 14.15
N LEU A 61 -14.59 11.44 13.68
CA LEU A 61 -14.26 11.44 12.26
C LEU A 61 -14.73 10.12 11.60
N PRO A 62 -15.05 10.13 10.30
CA PRO A 62 -15.44 8.90 9.59
C PRO A 62 -14.41 7.77 9.70
N HIS A 63 -13.13 8.12 9.81
CA HIS A 63 -11.99 7.20 9.84
C HIS A 63 -11.47 6.87 11.25
N ASP A 64 -12.15 7.33 12.30
CA ASP A 64 -11.79 6.98 13.68
C ASP A 64 -12.00 5.50 13.94
N ILE A 65 -11.16 4.93 14.80
CA ILE A 65 -11.31 3.56 15.28
C ILE A 65 -12.41 3.56 16.34
N LYS A 66 -13.59 3.05 15.97
CA LYS A 66 -14.76 2.96 16.85
C LYS A 66 -14.90 1.55 17.43
N ASP A 67 -15.65 1.42 18.51
CA ASP A 67 -15.99 0.11 19.11
C ASP A 67 -17.13 -0.55 18.30
N VAL A 68 -16.77 -1.09 17.15
CA VAL A 68 -17.65 -1.80 16.22
C VAL A 68 -16.94 -3.07 15.73
N PRO A 69 -17.65 -4.03 15.15
CA PRO A 69 -17.01 -5.17 14.51
C PRO A 69 -16.06 -4.71 13.40
N HIS A 70 -14.81 -5.18 13.42
CA HIS A 70 -13.79 -4.84 12.43
C HIS A 70 -13.51 -5.99 11.46
N GLY A 71 -13.24 -5.62 10.22
CA GLY A 71 -12.78 -6.52 9.19
C GLY A 71 -11.33 -6.94 9.37
N LYS A 72 -10.83 -7.74 8.42
CA LYS A 72 -9.44 -8.23 8.40
C LYS A 72 -8.72 -7.69 7.18
N VAL A 73 -7.42 -7.51 7.32
CA VAL A 73 -6.52 -7.14 6.24
C VAL A 73 -5.61 -8.32 5.95
N GLU A 74 -5.64 -8.84 4.71
CA GLU A 74 -4.80 -9.94 4.27
C GLU A 74 -3.82 -9.47 3.21
N TYR A 75 -2.54 -9.83 3.35
CA TYR A 75 -1.50 -9.66 2.35
C TYR A 75 -1.38 -10.95 1.55
N ILE A 76 -1.48 -10.81 0.24
CA ILE A 76 -1.43 -11.93 -0.70
C ILE A 76 -0.29 -11.74 -1.70
N HIS A 77 0.31 -12.85 -2.08
CA HIS A 77 1.23 -12.94 -3.21
C HIS A 77 0.62 -13.86 -4.27
N TYR A 78 0.84 -13.55 -5.53
CA TYR A 78 0.37 -14.36 -6.65
C TYR A 78 1.36 -14.24 -7.81
N TYR A 79 1.52 -15.32 -8.55
CA TYR A 79 2.32 -15.27 -9.77
C TYR A 79 1.51 -14.62 -10.88
N SER A 80 2.01 -13.50 -11.41
CA SER A 80 1.44 -12.83 -12.55
C SER A 80 2.04 -13.36 -13.85
N GLN A 81 1.24 -14.00 -14.67
CA GLN A 81 1.65 -14.45 -16.00
C GLN A 81 1.96 -13.28 -16.92
N SER A 82 1.25 -12.17 -16.75
CA SER A 82 1.45 -10.93 -17.51
C SER A 82 2.79 -10.28 -17.21
N LEU A 83 3.23 -10.32 -15.94
CA LEU A 83 4.51 -9.78 -15.49
C LEU A 83 5.67 -10.81 -15.62
N LYS A 84 5.35 -12.10 -15.63
CA LYS A 84 6.28 -13.21 -15.43
C LYS A 84 7.06 -13.09 -14.12
N ALA A 85 6.40 -12.66 -13.08
CA ALA A 85 6.94 -12.45 -11.75
C ALA A 85 5.86 -12.56 -10.69
N THR A 86 6.24 -12.82 -9.44
CA THR A 86 5.35 -12.74 -8.30
C THR A 86 5.01 -11.28 -8.01
N ASN A 87 3.71 -10.98 -7.96
CA ASN A 87 3.15 -9.70 -7.56
C ASN A 87 2.39 -9.86 -6.24
N HIS A 88 1.97 -8.75 -5.65
CA HIS A 88 1.25 -8.74 -4.39
C HIS A 88 0.07 -7.75 -4.42
N ALA A 89 -0.87 -7.99 -3.52
CA ALA A 89 -1.99 -7.10 -3.25
C ALA A 89 -2.42 -7.25 -1.78
N ILE A 90 -3.24 -6.31 -1.33
CA ILE A 90 -3.88 -6.36 -0.02
C ILE A 90 -5.38 -6.57 -0.21
N VAL A 91 -5.97 -7.42 0.61
CA VAL A 91 -7.40 -7.72 0.59
C VAL A 91 -8.00 -7.39 1.95
N TYR A 92 -8.93 -6.45 1.98
CA TYR A 92 -9.78 -6.24 3.14
C TYR A 92 -11.02 -7.13 3.03
N LEU A 93 -11.31 -7.83 4.11
CA LEU A 93 -12.49 -8.68 4.28
C LEU A 93 -13.42 -8.08 5.33
N PRO A 94 -14.73 -7.92 5.06
CA PRO A 94 -15.66 -7.33 6.01
C PRO A 94 -15.82 -8.20 7.28
N PRO A 95 -16.30 -7.65 8.40
CA PRO A 95 -16.39 -8.36 9.68
C PRO A 95 -17.16 -9.68 9.63
N THR A 96 -18.12 -9.78 8.71
CA THR A 96 -18.98 -10.97 8.55
C THR A 96 -18.42 -12.01 7.60
N TYR A 97 -17.21 -11.77 7.03
CA TYR A 97 -16.61 -12.71 6.10
C TYR A 97 -16.19 -14.00 6.81
N ASP A 98 -16.79 -15.10 6.39
CA ASP A 98 -16.41 -16.44 6.82
C ASP A 98 -16.17 -17.31 5.59
N ALA A 99 -14.93 -17.73 5.37
CA ALA A 99 -14.53 -18.58 4.24
C ALA A 99 -15.25 -19.94 4.21
N LYS A 100 -15.82 -20.39 5.34
CA LYS A 100 -16.59 -21.65 5.44
C LYS A 100 -18.05 -21.47 5.01
N ASN A 101 -18.55 -20.23 5.01
CA ASN A 101 -19.92 -19.93 4.59
C ASN A 101 -19.99 -19.63 3.09
N THR A 102 -19.94 -20.67 2.26
CA THR A 102 -19.91 -20.55 0.79
C THR A 102 -21.21 -20.03 0.17
N ASP A 103 -22.29 -19.97 0.93
CA ASP A 103 -23.59 -19.44 0.47
C ASP A 103 -23.60 -17.91 0.42
N LYS A 104 -22.73 -17.25 1.21
CA LYS A 104 -22.61 -15.81 1.23
C LYS A 104 -21.45 -15.35 0.38
N LYS A 105 -21.73 -14.51 -0.63
CA LYS A 105 -20.74 -13.91 -1.51
C LYS A 105 -20.80 -12.39 -1.46
N TYR A 106 -19.69 -11.75 -1.80
CA TYR A 106 -19.49 -10.32 -1.64
C TYR A 106 -19.15 -9.64 -2.97
N PRO A 107 -19.63 -8.43 -3.23
CA PRO A 107 -19.14 -7.59 -4.28
C PRO A 107 -17.69 -7.17 -4.01
N VAL A 108 -16.96 -6.74 -5.04
CA VAL A 108 -15.52 -6.43 -4.95
C VAL A 108 -15.25 -5.02 -5.45
N PHE A 109 -14.51 -4.25 -4.67
CA PHE A 109 -13.97 -2.94 -5.05
C PHE A 109 -12.45 -3.01 -5.21
N TYR A 110 -11.95 -2.80 -6.44
CA TYR A 110 -10.52 -2.66 -6.74
C TYR A 110 -10.13 -1.19 -6.58
N LEU A 111 -9.32 -0.88 -5.56
CA LEU A 111 -9.03 0.48 -5.12
C LEU A 111 -7.53 0.75 -5.20
N ILE A 112 -7.12 1.62 -6.14
CA ILE A 112 -5.74 1.79 -6.57
C ILE A 112 -5.14 3.07 -5.97
N SER A 113 -3.93 2.98 -5.40
CA SER A 113 -3.22 4.09 -4.75
C SER A 113 -2.58 5.07 -5.73
N GLY A 114 -2.15 6.23 -5.20
CA GLY A 114 -1.56 7.33 -5.95
C GLY A 114 -0.14 7.06 -6.48
N THR A 115 0.43 8.07 -7.12
CA THR A 115 1.82 8.04 -7.62
C THR A 115 2.77 7.92 -6.43
N THR A 116 3.71 6.99 -6.50
CA THR A 116 4.67 6.65 -5.44
C THR A 116 4.08 6.07 -4.15
N ASP A 117 2.75 6.02 -4.01
CA ASP A 117 2.12 5.34 -2.88
C ASP A 117 2.16 3.82 -3.06
N THR A 118 2.39 3.08 -1.98
CA THR A 118 2.20 1.64 -1.99
C THR A 118 0.72 1.29 -1.74
N GLU A 119 0.35 0.04 -1.95
CA GLU A 119 -1.02 -0.45 -1.70
C GLU A 119 -1.44 -0.30 -0.23
N GLU A 120 -0.50 -0.25 0.70
CA GLU A 120 -0.76 -0.09 2.14
C GLU A 120 -1.37 1.26 2.52
N VAL A 121 -1.18 2.29 1.70
CA VAL A 121 -1.57 3.65 2.04
C VAL A 121 -3.07 3.78 2.30
N TYR A 122 -3.91 3.01 1.58
CA TYR A 122 -5.36 3.08 1.76
C TYR A 122 -5.83 2.64 3.13
N TYR A 123 -5.17 1.67 3.78
CA TYR A 123 -5.59 1.29 5.12
C TYR A 123 -4.77 1.96 6.22
N LYS A 124 -3.48 2.27 5.99
CA LYS A 124 -2.63 2.94 7.00
C LYS A 124 -2.89 4.45 7.11
N VAL A 125 -3.11 5.12 5.98
CA VAL A 125 -3.34 6.57 5.91
C VAL A 125 -4.79 6.88 5.57
N GLY A 126 -5.32 6.23 4.53
CA GLY A 126 -6.72 6.37 4.09
C GLY A 126 -7.72 5.76 5.06
N ARG A 127 -7.28 4.84 5.92
CA ARG A 127 -8.13 4.13 6.92
C ARG A 127 -9.45 3.59 6.36
N MET A 128 -9.41 3.14 5.09
CA MET A 128 -10.58 2.69 4.37
C MET A 128 -11.31 1.54 5.09
N ASN A 129 -10.56 0.68 5.79
CA ASN A 129 -11.10 -0.40 6.60
C ASN A 129 -11.98 0.14 7.74
N TYR A 130 -11.50 1.13 8.50
CA TYR A 130 -12.28 1.73 9.60
C TYR A 130 -13.46 2.55 9.09
N ILE A 131 -13.29 3.28 7.97
CA ILE A 131 -14.41 4.00 7.33
C ILE A 131 -15.51 2.99 6.95
N LEU A 132 -15.13 1.88 6.28
CA LEU A 132 -16.13 0.88 5.88
C LEU A 132 -16.75 0.16 7.09
N ASP A 133 -15.95 -0.24 8.09
CA ASP A 133 -16.44 -0.87 9.31
C ASP A 133 -17.48 0.00 10.03
N ASN A 134 -17.17 1.30 10.18
CA ASN A 134 -18.07 2.28 10.79
C ASN A 134 -19.37 2.41 9.98
N LEU A 135 -19.28 2.52 8.66
CA LEU A 135 -20.45 2.62 7.78
C LEU A 135 -21.30 1.35 7.79
N LEU A 136 -20.69 0.17 7.90
CA LEU A 136 -21.39 -1.10 8.02
C LEU A 136 -22.15 -1.17 9.34
N ALA A 137 -21.53 -0.79 10.44
CA ALA A 137 -22.17 -0.73 11.75
C ALA A 137 -23.37 0.26 11.79
N GLU A 138 -23.27 1.35 11.03
CA GLU A 138 -24.32 2.34 10.86
C GLU A 138 -25.39 1.93 9.82
N GLY A 139 -25.23 0.80 9.13
CA GLY A 139 -26.13 0.36 8.05
C GLY A 139 -26.09 1.25 6.79
N LYS A 140 -25.02 2.06 6.64
CA LYS A 140 -24.88 3.05 5.55
C LYS A 140 -24.12 2.54 4.33
N ALA A 141 -23.39 1.43 4.44
CA ALA A 141 -22.67 0.80 3.32
C ALA A 141 -23.14 -0.64 3.08
N LYS A 142 -22.80 -1.18 1.91
CA LYS A 142 -22.92 -2.63 1.61
C LYS A 142 -21.63 -3.33 2.04
N GLU A 143 -21.77 -4.55 2.56
CA GLU A 143 -20.62 -5.41 2.78
C GLU A 143 -19.93 -5.69 1.44
N MET A 144 -18.63 -5.50 1.40
CA MET A 144 -17.81 -5.73 0.21
C MET A 144 -16.40 -6.16 0.58
N ILE A 145 -15.76 -6.85 -0.34
CA ILE A 145 -14.32 -7.08 -0.32
C ILE A 145 -13.67 -5.87 -1.00
N ILE A 146 -12.60 -5.32 -0.40
CA ILE A 146 -11.80 -4.29 -1.07
C ILE A 146 -10.42 -4.88 -1.37
N VAL A 147 -10.02 -4.80 -2.64
CA VAL A 147 -8.72 -5.24 -3.12
C VAL A 147 -7.87 -4.03 -3.42
N LEU A 148 -6.68 -3.96 -2.84
CA LEU A 148 -5.70 -2.90 -3.03
C LEU A 148 -4.55 -3.47 -3.87
N PRO A 149 -4.58 -3.33 -5.21
CA PRO A 149 -3.47 -3.79 -6.05
C PRO A 149 -2.28 -2.85 -5.93
N TYR A 150 -1.06 -3.38 -6.07
CA TYR A 150 0.12 -2.54 -6.19
C TYR A 150 0.11 -1.83 -7.55
N GLY A 151 0.01 -0.51 -7.51
CA GLY A 151 -0.22 0.33 -8.71
C GLY A 151 1.00 0.49 -9.63
N ASN A 152 2.19 0.03 -9.22
CA ASN A 152 3.46 0.19 -9.95
C ASN A 152 4.24 -1.13 -10.09
N PRO A 153 3.64 -2.19 -10.65
CA PRO A 153 4.21 -3.54 -10.60
C PRO A 153 5.55 -3.68 -11.36
N THR A 154 5.90 -2.79 -12.30
CA THR A 154 7.22 -2.87 -12.95
C THR A 154 8.38 -2.56 -12.03
N LYS A 155 8.16 -1.91 -10.88
CA LYS A 155 9.20 -1.76 -9.86
C LYS A 155 9.63 -3.08 -9.23
N LEU A 156 8.77 -4.09 -9.29
CA LEU A 156 9.09 -5.44 -8.81
C LEU A 156 9.98 -6.20 -9.81
N LEU A 157 10.08 -5.72 -11.04
CA LEU A 157 10.87 -6.37 -12.08
C LEU A 157 12.32 -5.89 -12.01
N TYR A 158 13.24 -6.83 -11.84
CA TYR A 158 14.66 -6.55 -11.89
C TYR A 158 15.05 -5.99 -13.27
N ASN A 159 15.74 -4.85 -13.28
CA ASN A 159 16.17 -4.12 -14.49
C ASN A 159 15.02 -3.56 -15.39
N ALA A 160 13.81 -3.46 -14.91
CA ALA A 160 12.76 -2.79 -15.68
C ALA A 160 13.01 -1.27 -15.77
N PRO A 161 12.58 -0.62 -16.87
CA PRO A 161 12.65 0.84 -16.96
C PRO A 161 11.85 1.48 -15.83
N GLN A 162 12.53 2.30 -15.02
CA GLN A 162 11.93 3.00 -13.88
C GLN A 162 11.12 4.21 -14.36
N ASN A 163 9.98 3.99 -15.03
CA ASN A 163 9.05 5.08 -15.37
C ASN A 163 7.66 4.80 -14.79
N PRO A 164 7.37 5.26 -13.56
CA PRO A 164 6.14 4.94 -12.84
C PRO A 164 4.87 5.53 -13.45
N MET A 165 4.96 6.47 -14.38
CA MET A 165 3.79 7.22 -14.86
C MET A 165 3.08 6.62 -16.06
N PHE A 166 3.74 5.82 -16.86
CA PHE A 166 3.20 5.33 -18.14
C PHE A 166 3.34 3.82 -18.28
N MET A 167 2.84 3.11 -17.27
CA MET A 167 2.87 1.66 -17.24
C MET A 167 1.76 1.00 -18.06
N GLY A 168 0.97 1.82 -18.73
CA GLY A 168 0.02 1.45 -19.78
C GLY A 168 -0.63 0.09 -19.58
N ASP A 169 -0.32 -0.80 -20.48
CA ASP A 169 -0.95 -2.12 -20.52
C ASP A 169 -0.41 -3.12 -19.48
N VAL A 170 0.76 -2.87 -18.84
CA VAL A 170 1.36 -3.81 -17.88
C VAL A 170 0.47 -3.96 -16.65
N PHE A 171 0.14 -2.86 -15.98
CA PHE A 171 -0.77 -2.88 -14.83
C PHE A 171 -2.15 -3.41 -15.22
N SER A 172 -2.68 -2.99 -16.39
CA SER A 172 -4.00 -3.41 -16.88
C SER A 172 -4.06 -4.92 -17.13
N ASN A 173 -3.01 -5.48 -17.74
CA ASN A 173 -2.95 -6.92 -18.02
C ASN A 173 -2.84 -7.72 -16.71
N ASP A 174 -2.01 -7.29 -15.77
CA ASP A 174 -1.91 -7.93 -14.46
C ASP A 174 -3.24 -7.88 -13.71
N LEU A 175 -3.86 -6.70 -13.62
CA LEU A 175 -5.15 -6.54 -12.94
C LEU A 175 -6.23 -7.46 -13.52
N ILE A 176 -6.40 -7.44 -14.85
CA ILE A 176 -7.53 -8.11 -15.52
C ILE A 176 -7.30 -9.60 -15.69
N ASN A 177 -6.06 -10.00 -16.02
CA ASN A 177 -5.78 -11.38 -16.40
C ASN A 177 -5.21 -12.24 -15.28
N ASP A 178 -4.64 -11.60 -14.24
CA ASP A 178 -3.97 -12.33 -13.16
C ASP A 178 -4.63 -12.05 -11.79
N LEU A 179 -4.69 -10.81 -11.33
CA LEU A 179 -5.23 -10.48 -10.00
C LEU A 179 -6.73 -10.76 -9.87
N MET A 180 -7.55 -10.30 -10.80
CA MET A 180 -9.00 -10.53 -10.72
C MET A 180 -9.34 -12.02 -10.68
N PRO A 181 -8.82 -12.87 -11.59
CA PRO A 181 -9.03 -14.33 -11.52
C PRO A 181 -8.51 -14.96 -10.21
N TYR A 182 -7.39 -14.47 -9.67
CA TYR A 182 -6.87 -14.93 -8.37
C TYR A 182 -7.86 -14.64 -7.24
N ILE A 183 -8.40 -13.40 -7.19
CA ILE A 183 -9.38 -13.00 -6.18
C ILE A 183 -10.67 -13.84 -6.30
N GLU A 184 -11.18 -14.02 -7.50
CA GLU A 184 -12.40 -14.79 -7.75
C GLU A 184 -12.25 -16.27 -7.40
N LYS A 185 -11.05 -16.83 -7.53
CA LYS A 185 -10.74 -18.21 -7.17
C LYS A 185 -10.59 -18.41 -5.66
N ASN A 186 -10.03 -17.43 -4.95
CA ASN A 186 -9.59 -17.61 -3.57
C ASN A 186 -10.50 -16.96 -2.52
N TYR A 187 -11.47 -16.14 -2.96
CA TYR A 187 -12.39 -15.43 -2.07
C TYR A 187 -13.84 -15.63 -2.51
N LEU A 188 -14.78 -15.47 -1.58
CA LEU A 188 -16.21 -15.60 -1.83
C LEU A 188 -16.76 -14.34 -2.51
N THR A 189 -16.55 -14.24 -3.82
CA THR A 189 -16.91 -13.09 -4.65
C THR A 189 -18.15 -13.34 -5.51
N ILE A 190 -18.89 -12.26 -5.78
CA ILE A 190 -19.93 -12.25 -6.83
C ILE A 190 -19.26 -11.84 -8.13
N ASN A 191 -19.22 -12.77 -9.13
CA ASN A 191 -18.36 -12.64 -10.29
C ASN A 191 -19.11 -12.08 -11.50
N ASP A 192 -19.87 -11.00 -11.33
CA ASP A 192 -20.50 -10.26 -12.42
C ASP A 192 -20.12 -8.78 -12.38
N ARG A 193 -20.38 -8.07 -13.47
CA ARG A 193 -20.02 -6.66 -13.64
C ARG A 193 -20.73 -5.72 -12.66
N ASP A 194 -21.96 -6.06 -12.25
CA ASP A 194 -22.77 -5.20 -11.39
C ASP A 194 -22.39 -5.32 -9.91
N HIS A 195 -21.47 -6.24 -9.62
CA HIS A 195 -20.87 -6.43 -8.29
C HIS A 195 -19.36 -6.18 -8.31
N ARG A 196 -18.83 -5.48 -9.35
CA ARG A 196 -17.43 -5.03 -9.38
C ARG A 196 -17.34 -3.52 -9.54
N ALA A 197 -16.55 -2.93 -8.64
CA ALA A 197 -16.18 -1.52 -8.67
C ALA A 197 -14.67 -1.40 -8.91
N ILE A 198 -14.27 -0.31 -9.54
CA ILE A 198 -12.87 0.07 -9.70
C ILE A 198 -12.71 1.58 -9.48
N GLY A 199 -11.61 1.98 -8.85
CA GLY A 199 -11.34 3.39 -8.63
C GLY A 199 -9.99 3.62 -7.98
N GLY A 200 -9.73 4.87 -7.60
CA GLY A 200 -8.49 5.20 -6.92
C GLY A 200 -8.20 6.69 -6.84
N PHE A 201 -7.05 7.00 -6.23
CA PHE A 201 -6.57 8.35 -6.01
C PHE A 201 -5.44 8.70 -6.98
N SER A 202 -5.47 9.89 -7.58
CA SER A 202 -4.38 10.41 -8.42
C SER A 202 -4.06 9.45 -9.58
N ARG A 203 -2.82 8.94 -9.70
CA ARG A 203 -2.47 7.88 -10.66
C ARG A 203 -3.45 6.71 -10.60
N GLY A 204 -3.81 6.26 -9.41
CA GLY A 204 -4.77 5.17 -9.22
C GLY A 204 -6.16 5.51 -9.76
N GLY A 205 -6.58 6.77 -9.67
CA GLY A 205 -7.81 7.25 -10.31
C GLY A 205 -7.75 7.17 -11.84
N ASN A 206 -6.61 7.56 -12.43
CA ASN A 206 -6.38 7.39 -13.87
C ASN A 206 -6.39 5.92 -14.30
N GLN A 207 -5.69 5.05 -13.54
CA GLN A 207 -5.68 3.60 -13.80
C GLN A 207 -7.08 2.99 -13.64
N GLY A 208 -7.82 3.41 -12.61
CA GLY A 208 -9.20 2.98 -12.37
C GLY A 208 -10.15 3.38 -13.51
N LEU A 209 -10.12 4.65 -13.92
CA LEU A 209 -10.91 5.15 -15.04
C LEU A 209 -10.56 4.45 -16.35
N SER A 210 -9.27 4.34 -16.65
CA SER A 210 -8.80 3.73 -17.90
C SER A 210 -9.20 2.26 -18.01
N ASN A 211 -9.05 1.49 -16.93
CA ASN A 211 -9.42 0.09 -16.90
C ASN A 211 -10.94 -0.10 -16.84
N GLY A 212 -11.64 0.69 -16.03
CA GLY A 212 -13.09 0.60 -15.90
C GLY A 212 -13.82 0.91 -17.20
N LEU A 213 -13.47 2.02 -17.86
CA LEU A 213 -14.11 2.44 -19.11
C LEU A 213 -13.79 1.49 -20.28
N ARG A 214 -12.59 0.91 -20.34
CA ARG A 214 -12.24 -0.09 -21.36
C ARG A 214 -12.89 -1.44 -21.14
N ASN A 215 -13.35 -1.74 -19.92
CA ASN A 215 -13.90 -3.03 -19.51
C ASN A 215 -15.27 -2.88 -18.84
N LEU A 216 -16.21 -2.16 -19.50
CA LEU A 216 -17.59 -2.01 -19.02
C LEU A 216 -18.39 -3.34 -19.03
N ASP A 217 -17.84 -4.40 -19.60
CA ASP A 217 -18.31 -5.76 -19.45
C ASP A 217 -17.90 -6.41 -18.11
N LYS A 218 -16.92 -5.84 -17.40
CA LYS A 218 -16.39 -6.34 -16.12
C LYS A 218 -16.73 -5.44 -14.94
N PHE A 219 -16.84 -4.12 -15.15
CA PHE A 219 -17.09 -3.12 -14.12
C PHE A 219 -18.31 -2.27 -14.45
N SER A 220 -19.13 -1.96 -13.45
CA SER A 220 -20.24 -1.00 -13.59
C SER A 220 -20.18 0.16 -12.60
N TYR A 221 -19.28 0.11 -11.63
CA TYR A 221 -19.02 1.19 -10.66
C TYR A 221 -17.61 1.74 -10.86
N LEU A 222 -17.51 3.01 -11.21
CA LEU A 222 -16.25 3.71 -11.50
C LEU A 222 -16.10 4.89 -10.54
N CYS A 223 -15.00 4.96 -9.79
CA CYS A 223 -14.73 6.05 -8.85
C CYS A 223 -13.34 6.64 -9.12
N SER A 224 -13.24 7.96 -9.15
CA SER A 224 -11.97 8.66 -9.32
C SER A 224 -11.84 9.78 -8.29
N TYR A 225 -10.73 9.76 -7.56
CA TYR A 225 -10.39 10.74 -6.54
C TYR A 225 -9.21 11.57 -7.01
N SER A 226 -9.43 12.88 -7.20
CA SER A 226 -8.38 13.81 -7.63
C SER A 226 -7.65 13.34 -8.89
N SER A 227 -8.40 12.99 -9.96
CA SER A 227 -7.81 12.45 -11.19
C SER A 227 -8.73 12.56 -12.41
N PHE A 228 -8.19 12.17 -13.55
CA PHE A 228 -8.83 12.15 -14.86
C PHE A 228 -8.24 11.02 -15.71
N THR A 229 -8.77 10.79 -16.92
CA THR A 229 -8.07 9.98 -17.92
C THR A 229 -7.96 10.72 -19.25
N SER A 230 -6.78 10.63 -19.87
CA SER A 230 -6.52 11.14 -21.23
C SER A 230 -6.70 10.08 -22.32
N ASN A 231 -7.11 8.86 -21.95
CA ASN A 231 -7.30 7.78 -22.91
C ASN A 231 -8.48 8.09 -23.84
N ASN A 232 -8.23 8.00 -25.14
CA ASN A 232 -9.29 8.03 -26.12
C ASN A 232 -9.95 6.65 -26.20
N ILE A 233 -11.23 6.57 -25.84
CA ILE A 233 -12.04 5.34 -25.86
C ILE A 233 -13.32 5.62 -26.68
N PRO A 234 -13.23 5.61 -28.03
CA PRO A 234 -14.34 6.02 -28.88
C PRO A 234 -15.62 5.21 -28.64
N ASP A 235 -15.50 3.90 -28.43
CA ASP A 235 -16.65 3.01 -28.18
C ASP A 235 -17.45 3.40 -26.94
N VAL A 236 -16.81 4.10 -25.99
CA VAL A 236 -17.46 4.62 -24.79
C VAL A 236 -18.00 6.03 -25.04
N TYR A 237 -17.15 6.94 -25.50
CA TYR A 237 -17.49 8.36 -25.57
C TYR A 237 -18.41 8.74 -26.72
N ASP A 238 -18.37 7.99 -27.84
CA ASP A 238 -19.22 8.24 -29.01
C ASP A 238 -20.55 7.50 -28.93
N ASN A 239 -20.76 6.63 -27.91
CA ASN A 239 -21.97 5.86 -27.68
C ASN A 239 -22.55 6.11 -26.26
N ALA A 240 -22.77 7.37 -25.92
CA ALA A 240 -23.16 7.78 -24.56
C ALA A 240 -24.41 7.05 -24.02
N GLU A 241 -25.44 6.84 -24.88
CA GLU A 241 -26.65 6.14 -24.44
C GLU A 241 -26.36 4.70 -23.99
N GLU A 242 -25.58 3.95 -24.76
CA GLU A 242 -25.21 2.57 -24.40
C GLU A 242 -24.23 2.53 -23.25
N THR A 243 -23.32 3.49 -23.16
CA THR A 243 -22.38 3.64 -22.03
C THR A 243 -23.12 3.92 -20.73
N ASN A 244 -24.07 4.85 -20.75
CA ASN A 244 -24.87 5.20 -19.58
C ASN A 244 -25.76 4.03 -19.08
N LYS A 245 -26.18 3.11 -19.98
CA LYS A 245 -26.90 1.88 -19.59
C LYS A 245 -26.01 0.87 -18.88
N LYS A 246 -24.70 0.92 -19.16
CA LYS A 246 -23.72 -0.01 -18.58
C LYS A 246 -23.12 0.48 -17.25
N ILE A 247 -23.26 1.74 -16.89
CA ILE A 247 -22.63 2.33 -15.72
C ILE A 247 -23.68 2.51 -14.62
N ASN A 248 -23.49 1.81 -13.49
CA ASN A 248 -24.31 1.98 -12.30
C ASN A 248 -23.88 3.19 -11.47
N LEU A 249 -22.58 3.49 -11.45
CA LEU A 249 -22.01 4.69 -10.83
C LEU A 249 -20.76 5.15 -11.59
N PHE A 250 -20.72 6.39 -12.01
CA PHE A 250 -19.53 7.07 -12.47
C PHE A 250 -19.29 8.31 -11.63
N TRP A 251 -18.44 8.15 -10.61
CA TRP A 251 -18.21 9.16 -9.60
C TRP A 251 -16.82 9.79 -9.74
N LEU A 252 -16.75 11.12 -9.74
CA LEU A 252 -15.50 11.88 -9.80
C LEU A 252 -15.50 12.99 -8.75
N GLY A 253 -14.46 13.02 -7.94
CA GLY A 253 -14.22 14.05 -6.94
C GLY A 253 -12.88 14.75 -7.14
N ILE A 254 -12.87 16.07 -6.95
CA ILE A 254 -11.67 16.92 -7.07
C ILE A 254 -11.74 18.12 -6.14
N GLY A 255 -10.61 18.47 -5.52
CA GLY A 255 -10.46 19.72 -4.77
C GLY A 255 -10.20 20.89 -5.72
N THR A 256 -10.78 22.06 -5.44
CA THR A 256 -10.57 23.26 -6.27
C THR A 256 -9.15 23.82 -6.16
N ASP A 257 -8.42 23.49 -5.09
CA ASP A 257 -7.01 23.81 -4.88
C ASP A 257 -6.06 22.68 -5.31
N ASP A 258 -6.60 21.58 -5.85
CA ASP A 258 -5.79 20.49 -6.36
C ASP A 258 -5.06 20.92 -7.64
N PHE A 259 -3.77 20.60 -7.76
CA PHE A 259 -2.99 20.92 -8.96
C PHE A 259 -3.50 20.21 -10.23
N LEU A 260 -4.32 19.16 -10.08
CA LEU A 260 -5.01 18.48 -11.18
C LEU A 260 -6.40 19.06 -11.47
N TYR A 261 -6.84 20.08 -10.72
CA TYR A 261 -8.20 20.62 -10.85
C TYR A 261 -8.53 21.02 -12.29
N GLY A 262 -7.67 21.80 -12.94
CA GLY A 262 -7.91 22.27 -14.31
C GLY A 262 -8.12 21.12 -15.30
N THR A 263 -7.22 20.14 -15.28
CA THR A 263 -7.30 18.98 -16.21
C THR A 263 -8.48 18.06 -15.87
N SER A 264 -8.77 17.86 -14.58
CA SER A 264 -9.93 17.06 -14.16
C SER A 264 -11.25 17.75 -14.54
N ARG A 265 -11.34 19.06 -14.37
CA ARG A 265 -12.49 19.86 -14.82
C ARG A 265 -12.71 19.77 -16.33
N ASP A 266 -11.64 19.92 -17.11
CA ASP A 266 -11.72 19.79 -18.58
C ASP A 266 -12.20 18.40 -19.00
N TYR A 267 -11.78 17.36 -18.26
CA TYR A 267 -12.28 16.01 -18.48
C TYR A 267 -13.78 15.88 -18.13
N LEU A 268 -14.24 16.47 -17.02
CA LEU A 268 -15.65 16.50 -16.64
C LEU A 268 -16.50 17.24 -17.68
N GLU A 269 -16.03 18.39 -18.16
CA GLU A 269 -16.68 19.14 -19.22
C GLU A 269 -16.77 18.33 -20.53
N PHE A 270 -15.70 17.61 -20.88
CA PHE A 270 -15.69 16.68 -22.01
C PHE A 270 -16.76 15.58 -21.85
N LEU A 271 -16.90 14.98 -20.68
CA LEU A 271 -17.92 13.95 -20.40
C LEU A 271 -19.34 14.53 -20.54
N ASP A 272 -19.57 15.75 -20.04
CA ASP A 272 -20.85 16.45 -20.18
C ASP A 272 -21.17 16.71 -21.66
N GLN A 273 -20.20 17.18 -22.45
CA GLN A 273 -20.36 17.40 -23.91
C GLN A 273 -20.66 16.11 -24.67
N LYS A 274 -20.12 14.99 -24.21
CA LYS A 274 -20.39 13.65 -24.76
C LYS A 274 -21.72 13.05 -24.26
N GLY A 275 -22.38 13.66 -23.28
CA GLY A 275 -23.61 13.14 -22.69
C GLY A 275 -23.40 11.93 -21.77
N ILE A 276 -22.20 11.73 -21.25
CA ILE A 276 -21.89 10.70 -20.26
C ILE A 276 -22.30 11.22 -18.88
N ARG A 277 -23.18 10.48 -18.19
CA ARG A 277 -23.66 10.82 -16.85
C ARG A 277 -22.61 10.54 -15.79
N THR A 278 -22.37 11.51 -14.91
CA THR A 278 -21.40 11.40 -13.82
C THR A 278 -21.95 12.02 -12.54
N ALA A 279 -21.56 11.50 -11.39
CA ALA A 279 -21.70 12.17 -10.11
C ALA A 279 -20.42 12.95 -9.82
N LYS A 280 -20.53 14.28 -9.66
CA LYS A 280 -19.39 15.17 -9.45
C LYS A 280 -19.42 15.70 -8.03
N VAL A 281 -18.26 15.73 -7.37
CA VAL A 281 -18.09 16.30 -6.04
C VAL A 281 -16.85 17.21 -6.02
N TYR A 282 -17.03 18.40 -5.51
CA TYR A 282 -15.95 19.37 -5.38
C TYR A 282 -15.72 19.69 -3.89
N THR A 283 -14.45 19.78 -3.52
CA THR A 283 -14.04 20.26 -2.20
C THR A 283 -13.36 21.60 -2.32
N ASP A 284 -13.49 22.43 -1.28
CA ASP A 284 -12.88 23.75 -1.23
C ASP A 284 -11.37 23.69 -0.85
N ASP A 285 -10.80 24.86 -0.62
CA ASP A 285 -9.40 25.18 -0.40
C ASP A 285 -8.71 24.51 0.82
N LYS A 286 -9.32 23.54 1.49
CA LYS A 286 -8.70 22.88 2.65
C LYS A 286 -8.08 21.52 2.33
N PHE A 287 -8.47 20.94 1.21
CA PHE A 287 -8.16 19.55 0.91
C PHE A 287 -7.06 19.37 -0.14
N GLY A 288 -7.07 20.12 -1.25
CA GLY A 288 -6.08 20.01 -2.30
C GLY A 288 -5.84 18.55 -2.78
N HIS A 289 -4.62 18.26 -3.22
CA HIS A 289 -4.21 16.92 -3.64
C HIS A 289 -3.67 16.12 -2.46
N THR A 290 -4.54 15.71 -1.54
CA THR A 290 -4.16 15.10 -0.26
C THR A 290 -4.96 13.85 0.08
N TRP A 291 -4.42 13.05 1.00
CA TRP A 291 -5.14 11.91 1.58
C TRP A 291 -6.32 12.32 2.46
N MET A 292 -6.35 13.54 2.99
CA MET A 292 -7.54 14.09 3.65
C MET A 292 -8.72 14.12 2.68
N ASN A 293 -8.48 14.63 1.47
CA ASN A 293 -9.49 14.68 0.42
C ASN A 293 -9.87 13.28 -0.07
N ALA A 294 -8.89 12.41 -0.28
CA ALA A 294 -9.15 11.03 -0.67
C ALA A 294 -10.01 10.27 0.35
N LYS A 295 -9.79 10.46 1.67
CA LYS A 295 -10.65 9.90 2.74
C LYS A 295 -12.07 10.43 2.69
N HIS A 296 -12.24 11.72 2.46
CA HIS A 296 -13.54 12.35 2.32
C HIS A 296 -14.32 11.74 1.14
N PHE A 297 -13.68 11.62 -0.01
CA PHE A 297 -14.27 11.00 -1.20
C PHE A 297 -14.57 9.51 -0.99
N LEU A 298 -13.71 8.82 -0.26
CA LEU A 298 -13.92 7.42 0.08
C LEU A 298 -15.15 7.21 0.97
N ASP A 299 -15.37 8.03 1.99
CA ASP A 299 -16.58 7.97 2.83
C ASP A 299 -17.86 8.17 1.98
N ILE A 300 -17.85 9.10 1.03
CA ILE A 300 -18.99 9.34 0.12
C ILE A 300 -19.23 8.10 -0.76
N THR A 301 -18.20 7.61 -1.42
CA THR A 301 -18.35 6.54 -2.42
C THR A 301 -18.71 5.20 -1.80
N LEU A 302 -18.16 4.85 -0.62
CA LEU A 302 -18.53 3.63 0.11
C LEU A 302 -20.02 3.58 0.51
N ARG A 303 -20.67 4.73 0.65
CA ARG A 303 -22.13 4.83 0.88
C ARG A 303 -22.95 4.56 -0.37
N LEU A 304 -22.36 4.72 -1.56
CA LEU A 304 -23.02 4.58 -2.87
C LEU A 304 -22.78 3.21 -3.51
N LEU A 305 -21.56 2.67 -3.38
CA LEU A 305 -21.16 1.44 -4.04
C LEU A 305 -22.13 0.28 -3.76
N PHE A 306 -22.52 -0.42 -4.82
CA PHE A 306 -23.43 -1.56 -4.82
C PHE A 306 -24.84 -1.28 -4.25
N LYS A 307 -25.25 -0.01 -4.34
CA LYS A 307 -26.58 0.50 -4.04
C LYS A 307 -27.12 1.22 -5.29
N PRO A 308 -27.73 0.52 -6.23
CA PRO A 308 -28.10 1.08 -7.55
C PRO A 308 -28.96 2.34 -7.47
N GLU A 309 -29.94 2.36 -6.55
CA GLU A 309 -30.84 3.51 -6.37
C GLU A 309 -30.08 4.76 -5.88
N ALA A 310 -29.27 4.62 -4.84
CA ALA A 310 -28.46 5.72 -4.31
C ALA A 310 -27.40 6.20 -5.33
N SER A 311 -26.83 5.29 -6.10
CA SER A 311 -25.87 5.61 -7.16
C SER A 311 -26.53 6.37 -8.31
N ALA A 312 -27.73 5.95 -8.73
CA ALA A 312 -28.50 6.66 -9.75
C ALA A 312 -28.89 8.06 -9.29
N GLU A 313 -29.38 8.20 -8.06
CA GLU A 313 -29.73 9.48 -7.45
C GLU A 313 -28.52 10.43 -7.39
N ALA A 314 -27.33 9.92 -7.01
CA ALA A 314 -26.10 10.71 -6.97
C ALA A 314 -25.70 11.25 -8.37
N MET A 315 -25.92 10.47 -9.43
CA MET A 315 -25.65 10.94 -10.80
C MET A 315 -26.74 11.89 -11.34
N GLU A 316 -27.99 11.71 -10.94
CA GLU A 316 -29.11 12.58 -11.33
C GLU A 316 -29.04 13.94 -10.67
N ASN A 317 -28.65 13.99 -9.40
CA ASN A 317 -28.48 15.21 -8.60
C ASN A 317 -27.07 15.79 -8.68
N SER A 318 -26.27 15.37 -9.67
CA SER A 318 -24.87 15.82 -9.81
C SER A 318 -24.80 17.32 -10.06
N GLU A 319 -23.89 17.99 -9.35
CA GLU A 319 -23.57 19.39 -9.61
C GLU A 319 -23.07 19.57 -11.06
N PRO A 320 -23.35 20.70 -11.69
CA PRO A 320 -22.79 21.03 -13.00
C PRO A 320 -21.26 21.15 -12.90
N THR A 321 -20.57 20.92 -14.03
CA THR A 321 -19.13 21.16 -14.07
C THR A 321 -18.83 22.63 -13.75
N LEU A 322 -18.00 22.87 -12.72
CA LEU A 322 -17.64 24.21 -12.29
C LEU A 322 -16.89 24.97 -13.39
N ALA A 323 -17.12 26.28 -13.45
CA ALA A 323 -16.36 27.15 -14.34
C ALA A 323 -14.87 27.17 -13.96
N ALA A 324 -14.01 27.51 -14.91
CA ALA A 324 -12.60 27.74 -14.65
C ALA A 324 -12.42 28.88 -13.62
N THR A 325 -11.52 28.69 -12.67
CA THR A 325 -11.19 29.72 -11.67
C THR A 325 -10.21 30.76 -12.20
N GLY A 326 -9.52 30.43 -13.32
CA GLY A 326 -8.46 31.24 -13.92
C GLY A 326 -7.10 31.12 -13.18
N LYS A 327 -7.01 30.20 -12.21
CA LYS A 327 -5.78 29.94 -11.44
C LYS A 327 -5.15 28.58 -11.77
N GLU A 328 -5.79 27.82 -12.65
CA GLU A 328 -5.36 26.48 -13.01
C GLU A 328 -4.03 26.51 -13.76
N GLU A 329 -3.04 25.77 -13.26
CA GLU A 329 -1.82 25.48 -14.02
C GLU A 329 -2.08 24.29 -14.97
N PRO A 330 -1.71 24.39 -16.26
CA PRO A 330 -1.78 23.23 -17.15
C PRO A 330 -0.89 22.10 -16.63
N PHE A 331 -1.44 20.89 -16.60
CA PHE A 331 -0.68 19.70 -16.22
C PHE A 331 0.31 19.34 -17.35
N THR A 332 1.53 19.83 -17.25
CA THR A 332 2.58 19.71 -18.26
C THR A 332 3.71 18.79 -17.79
N PRO A 333 4.56 18.27 -18.72
CA PRO A 333 5.76 17.54 -18.34
C PRO A 333 6.68 18.32 -17.38
N GLY A 334 6.71 19.67 -17.47
CA GLY A 334 7.47 20.53 -16.56
C GLY A 334 6.90 20.55 -15.14
N VAL A 335 5.59 20.62 -14.99
CA VAL A 335 4.91 20.48 -13.69
C VAL A 335 5.21 19.10 -13.09
N MET A 336 5.13 18.05 -13.91
CA MET A 336 5.46 16.69 -13.49
C MET A 336 6.88 16.52 -13.01
N ALA A 337 7.87 17.04 -13.75
CA ALA A 337 9.27 16.96 -13.35
C ALA A 337 9.56 17.73 -12.05
N ARG A 338 8.79 18.80 -11.76
CA ARG A 338 8.89 19.56 -10.50
C ARG A 338 8.30 18.78 -9.33
N LEU A 339 7.14 18.15 -9.51
CA LEU A 339 6.44 17.43 -8.46
C LEU A 339 7.06 16.06 -8.17
N PHE A 340 7.60 15.42 -9.20
CA PHE A 340 8.18 14.09 -9.15
C PHE A 340 9.59 14.11 -9.76
N PRO A 341 10.60 14.65 -9.04
CA PRO A 341 11.97 14.65 -9.49
C PRO A 341 12.46 13.21 -9.71
N ARG A 342 13.46 13.02 -10.57
CA ARG A 342 14.02 11.69 -10.81
C ARG A 342 14.51 11.11 -9.48
N PRO A 343 14.06 9.91 -9.10
CA PRO A 343 14.49 9.29 -7.86
C PRO A 343 15.96 8.87 -7.96
N ILE A 344 16.66 8.95 -6.83
CA ILE A 344 17.92 8.24 -6.65
C ILE A 344 17.60 6.75 -6.54
N ILE A 345 18.34 5.91 -7.26
CA ILE A 345 18.17 4.46 -7.17
C ILE A 345 19.04 3.94 -6.03
N SER A 346 18.41 3.48 -4.96
CA SER A 346 19.05 2.86 -3.79
C SER A 346 18.05 1.92 -3.10
N PRO A 347 18.43 0.67 -2.80
CA PRO A 347 19.59 -0.03 -3.33
C PRO A 347 19.46 -0.38 -4.82
N GLU A 348 20.58 -0.34 -5.55
CA GLU A 348 20.66 -0.84 -6.92
C GLU A 348 21.36 -2.20 -6.94
N TYR A 349 20.66 -3.22 -7.41
CA TYR A 349 21.16 -4.60 -7.41
C TYR A 349 21.89 -4.91 -8.71
N GLY A 350 23.16 -5.29 -8.61
CA GLY A 350 23.97 -5.83 -9.70
C GLY A 350 24.17 -7.34 -9.53
N THR A 351 24.85 -8.01 -10.47
CA THR A 351 25.03 -9.48 -10.43
C THR A 351 25.74 -9.93 -9.13
N ASP A 352 26.80 -9.26 -8.72
CA ASP A 352 27.62 -9.65 -7.56
C ASP A 352 27.81 -8.50 -6.57
N SER A 353 26.90 -7.52 -6.59
CA SER A 353 27.07 -6.35 -5.76
C SER A 353 25.76 -5.61 -5.58
N ILE A 354 25.69 -4.82 -4.51
CA ILE A 354 24.62 -3.86 -4.25
C ILE A 354 25.25 -2.47 -4.16
N THR A 355 24.67 -1.50 -4.86
CA THR A 355 25.08 -0.09 -4.76
C THR A 355 24.03 0.66 -3.95
N PHE A 356 24.48 1.31 -2.88
CA PHE A 356 23.66 2.18 -2.04
C PHE A 356 24.01 3.63 -2.33
N ARG A 357 23.00 4.50 -2.41
CA ARG A 357 23.18 5.94 -2.64
C ARG A 357 22.33 6.74 -1.67
N PHE A 358 22.87 7.87 -1.24
CA PHE A 358 22.17 8.79 -0.35
C PHE A 358 22.48 10.24 -0.72
N LYS A 359 21.46 11.08 -0.79
CA LYS A 359 21.63 12.51 -1.08
C LYS A 359 21.83 13.28 0.22
N ALA A 360 23.02 13.82 0.40
CA ALA A 360 23.41 14.66 1.55
C ALA A 360 24.51 15.64 1.11
N PRO A 361 24.17 16.76 0.44
CA PRO A 361 25.15 17.69 -0.12
C PRO A 361 26.05 18.30 0.96
N ASP A 362 25.49 18.62 2.12
CA ASP A 362 26.15 19.34 3.21
C ASP A 362 26.82 18.41 4.25
N ALA A 363 26.65 17.09 4.14
CA ALA A 363 27.22 16.14 5.08
C ALA A 363 28.75 16.08 4.99
N ALA A 364 29.39 16.02 6.16
CA ALA A 364 30.83 15.81 6.27
C ALA A 364 31.21 14.34 6.11
N LYS A 365 30.33 13.41 6.54
CA LYS A 365 30.55 11.98 6.50
C LYS A 365 29.21 11.24 6.33
N VAL A 366 29.20 10.26 5.43
CA VAL A 366 28.10 9.29 5.32
C VAL A 366 28.67 7.88 5.36
N SER A 367 28.01 7.00 6.11
CA SER A 367 28.34 5.58 6.16
C SER A 367 27.08 4.73 5.98
N LEU A 368 27.22 3.57 5.35
CA LEU A 368 26.22 2.51 5.36
C LEU A 368 26.39 1.69 6.64
N LEU A 369 25.37 1.62 7.48
CA LEU A 369 25.35 0.83 8.70
C LEU A 369 24.50 -0.41 8.51
N LEU A 370 25.07 -1.59 8.72
CA LEU A 370 24.40 -2.88 8.62
C LEU A 370 23.83 -3.31 9.99
N GLU A 371 22.85 -4.21 9.98
CA GLU A 371 22.19 -4.68 11.22
C GLU A 371 23.12 -5.36 12.22
N ASN A 372 24.25 -5.92 11.76
CA ASN A 372 25.29 -6.53 12.60
C ASN A 372 26.21 -5.49 13.28
N GLY A 373 25.98 -4.19 13.07
CA GLY A 373 26.77 -3.08 13.59
C GLY A 373 27.98 -2.71 12.73
N GLU A 374 28.19 -3.36 11.59
CA GLU A 374 29.27 -3.00 10.65
C GLU A 374 28.96 -1.66 9.98
N SER A 375 29.93 -0.74 9.97
CA SER A 375 29.82 0.58 9.37
C SER A 375 30.80 0.70 8.20
N LEU A 376 30.25 0.90 7.00
CA LEU A 376 30.98 1.00 5.75
C LEU A 376 31.00 2.46 5.26
N PRO A 377 32.16 3.14 5.18
CA PRO A 377 32.22 4.53 4.75
C PRO A 377 31.83 4.67 3.28
N MET A 378 31.01 5.68 2.98
CA MET A 378 30.59 6.03 1.63
C MET A 378 31.49 7.14 1.06
N THR A 379 31.54 7.26 -0.26
CA THR A 379 32.27 8.31 -0.98
C THR A 379 31.31 9.18 -1.77
N LYS A 380 31.61 10.47 -1.95
CA LYS A 380 30.82 11.34 -2.82
C LYS A 380 30.95 10.88 -4.27
N GLU A 381 29.84 10.59 -4.92
CA GLU A 381 29.76 10.27 -6.34
C GLU A 381 29.73 11.58 -7.17
N ASP A 382 29.06 12.60 -6.62
CA ASP A 382 28.99 13.96 -7.11
C ASP A 382 28.88 14.97 -5.95
N GLU A 383 28.52 16.23 -6.23
CA GLU A 383 28.40 17.27 -5.18
C GLU A 383 27.27 16.99 -4.19
N GLU A 384 26.25 16.21 -4.56
CA GLU A 384 25.04 15.98 -3.76
C GLU A 384 24.91 14.57 -3.21
N VAL A 385 25.46 13.56 -3.91
CA VAL A 385 25.17 12.14 -3.69
C VAL A 385 26.40 11.41 -3.18
N TRP A 386 26.19 10.66 -2.10
CA TRP A 386 27.13 9.69 -1.55
C TRP A 386 26.78 8.30 -2.03
N SER A 387 27.79 7.48 -2.32
CA SER A 387 27.60 6.12 -2.77
C SER A 387 28.60 5.14 -2.18
N ILE A 388 28.18 3.87 -2.12
CA ILE A 388 29.05 2.72 -1.86
C ILE A 388 28.56 1.53 -2.68
N LYS A 389 29.50 0.83 -3.31
CA LYS A 389 29.25 -0.45 -3.95
C LYS A 389 29.91 -1.55 -3.11
N THR A 390 29.11 -2.52 -2.66
CA THR A 390 29.60 -3.64 -1.85
C THR A 390 29.17 -4.99 -2.43
N GLY A 391 30.07 -5.99 -2.38
CA GLY A 391 29.75 -7.38 -2.68
C GLY A 391 29.37 -8.20 -1.44
N GLN A 392 29.45 -7.59 -0.25
CA GLN A 392 29.05 -8.25 0.97
C GLN A 392 27.54 -8.46 0.98
N ASN A 393 27.12 -9.65 1.43
CA ASN A 393 25.71 -10.00 1.62
C ASN A 393 24.83 -9.81 0.37
N THR A 394 25.41 -9.88 -0.84
CA THR A 394 24.67 -9.58 -2.09
C THR A 394 23.40 -10.43 -2.23
N TYR A 395 23.45 -11.70 -1.84
CA TYR A 395 22.32 -12.62 -1.93
C TYR A 395 21.64 -12.88 -0.57
N GLU A 396 21.81 -11.98 0.39
CA GLU A 396 21.14 -12.04 1.68
C GLU A 396 20.03 -10.99 1.75
N THR A 397 19.07 -11.21 2.63
CA THR A 397 18.11 -10.17 3.02
C THR A 397 18.54 -9.62 4.38
N PHE A 398 18.77 -8.33 4.50
CA PHE A 398 19.29 -7.71 5.71
C PHE A 398 18.74 -6.29 5.91
N LYS A 399 18.79 -5.81 7.16
CA LYS A 399 18.46 -4.42 7.47
C LYS A 399 19.69 -3.53 7.37
N TYR A 400 19.48 -2.31 6.91
CA TYR A 400 20.51 -1.27 6.85
C TYR A 400 19.92 0.12 7.06
N CYS A 401 20.77 1.07 7.41
CA CYS A 401 20.44 2.49 7.40
C CYS A 401 21.69 3.30 6.99
N PHE A 402 21.51 4.60 6.81
CA PHE A 402 22.63 5.51 6.65
C PHE A 402 22.93 6.21 7.97
N ASP A 403 24.21 6.33 8.31
CA ASP A 403 24.73 7.21 9.36
C ASP A 403 25.27 8.47 8.69
N VAL A 404 24.55 9.57 8.85
CA VAL A 404 24.87 10.88 8.27
C VAL A 404 25.30 11.81 9.40
N ASP A 405 26.60 12.05 9.56
CA ASP A 405 27.17 12.88 10.61
C ASP A 405 26.69 12.52 12.04
N GLY A 406 26.43 11.22 12.29
CA GLY A 406 25.93 10.67 13.55
C GLY A 406 24.41 10.55 13.64
N THR A 407 23.67 10.94 12.61
CA THR A 407 22.21 10.79 12.52
C THR A 407 21.85 9.55 11.70
N LEU A 408 21.10 8.62 12.31
CA LEU A 408 20.65 7.41 11.62
C LEU A 408 19.38 7.68 10.80
N VAL A 409 19.40 7.29 9.52
CA VAL A 409 18.32 7.55 8.56
C VAL A 409 18.03 6.31 7.75
N ALA A 410 16.77 5.89 7.68
CA ALA A 410 16.33 4.89 6.71
C ALA A 410 16.50 5.41 5.28
N ASP A 411 16.75 4.53 4.33
CA ASP A 411 16.89 4.90 2.92
C ASP A 411 15.55 5.45 2.37
N PRO A 412 15.46 6.74 2.03
CA PRO A 412 14.23 7.32 1.51
C PRO A 412 13.86 6.77 0.13
N SER A 413 14.84 6.26 -0.63
CA SER A 413 14.65 5.71 -1.98
C SER A 413 14.23 4.24 -1.98
N ASN A 414 14.33 3.55 -0.85
CA ASN A 414 13.92 2.15 -0.73
C ASN A 414 12.45 2.05 -0.28
N MET A 415 11.62 1.36 -1.06
CA MET A 415 10.21 1.15 -0.69
C MET A 415 10.03 0.23 0.54
N TYR A 416 11.02 -0.61 0.85
CA TYR A 416 10.97 -1.58 1.92
C TYR A 416 11.54 -1.00 3.23
N LEU A 417 10.67 -0.36 3.99
CA LEU A 417 10.98 0.11 5.34
C LEU A 417 10.86 -1.06 6.32
N SER A 418 11.85 -1.21 7.22
CA SER A 418 11.75 -2.19 8.30
C SER A 418 10.69 -1.74 9.31
N PRO A 419 9.71 -2.59 9.65
CA PRO A 419 8.62 -2.23 10.56
C PRO A 419 9.04 -2.32 12.04
N ASP A 420 10.24 -1.86 12.36
CA ASP A 420 10.73 -1.76 13.73
C ASP A 420 10.16 -0.52 14.42
N LYS A 421 10.09 -0.52 15.73
CA LYS A 421 9.78 0.70 16.49
C LYS A 421 10.81 1.79 16.19
N GLY A 422 10.32 2.94 15.71
CA GLY A 422 11.15 4.08 15.35
C GLY A 422 11.66 4.09 13.90
N PHE A 423 11.35 3.08 13.06
CA PHE A 423 11.56 3.07 11.61
C PHE A 423 12.96 3.53 11.15
N LYS A 424 14.01 3.05 11.79
CA LYS A 424 15.39 3.49 11.54
C LYS A 424 16.05 2.79 10.36
N TYR A 425 15.53 1.63 9.95
CA TYR A 425 16.15 0.76 8.98
C TYR A 425 15.29 0.54 7.75
N SER A 426 15.95 0.35 6.62
CA SER A 426 15.38 -0.20 5.39
C SER A 426 15.82 -1.65 5.21
N ILE A 427 15.12 -2.38 4.35
CA ILE A 427 15.41 -3.78 4.06
C ILE A 427 16.01 -3.87 2.65
N ALA A 428 17.21 -4.46 2.53
CA ALA A 428 17.79 -4.85 1.26
C ALA A 428 17.58 -6.35 1.05
N SER A 429 17.08 -6.73 -0.13
CA SER A 429 16.93 -8.12 -0.54
C SER A 429 17.16 -8.20 -2.05
N HIS A 430 18.26 -8.83 -2.45
CA HIS A 430 18.54 -9.03 -3.88
C HIS A 430 17.41 -9.88 -4.50
N PRO A 431 16.93 -9.53 -5.71
CA PRO A 431 15.87 -10.32 -6.36
C PRO A 431 16.16 -11.82 -6.53
N ALA A 432 17.43 -12.21 -6.56
CA ALA A 432 17.87 -13.60 -6.60
C ALA A 432 18.26 -14.19 -5.22
N ALA A 433 18.00 -13.45 -4.14
CA ALA A 433 18.23 -13.97 -2.79
C ALA A 433 17.28 -15.13 -2.48
N PRO A 434 17.70 -16.11 -1.66
CA PRO A 434 16.80 -17.14 -1.15
C PRO A 434 15.57 -16.52 -0.48
N TYR A 435 14.42 -17.12 -0.67
CA TYR A 435 13.14 -16.66 -0.10
C TYR A 435 12.74 -15.23 -0.51
N ASN A 436 13.29 -14.70 -1.61
CA ASN A 436 12.75 -13.50 -2.23
C ASN A 436 11.64 -13.89 -3.21
N PHE A 437 10.46 -13.30 -3.10
CA PHE A 437 9.33 -13.60 -3.97
C PHE A 437 9.66 -13.47 -5.47
N ALA A 438 10.56 -12.57 -5.84
CA ALA A 438 11.01 -12.43 -7.23
C ALA A 438 11.76 -13.66 -7.77
N SER A 439 12.38 -14.48 -6.91
CA SER A 439 13.13 -15.68 -7.29
C SER A 439 12.33 -16.97 -7.24
N MET A 440 11.13 -16.96 -6.64
CA MET A 440 10.36 -18.18 -6.35
C MET A 440 9.66 -18.79 -7.56
N GLY A 441 9.44 -18.02 -8.63
CA GLY A 441 8.70 -18.48 -9.81
C GLY A 441 7.22 -18.72 -9.55
N ASP A 442 6.58 -19.55 -10.37
CA ASP A 442 5.15 -19.84 -10.29
C ASP A 442 4.86 -20.95 -9.26
N ILE A 443 4.90 -20.59 -7.99
CA ILE A 443 4.49 -21.47 -6.89
C ILE A 443 3.22 -20.93 -6.24
N ALA A 444 2.51 -21.82 -5.52
CA ALA A 444 1.38 -21.39 -4.71
C ALA A 444 1.87 -20.64 -3.45
N HIS A 445 1.30 -19.46 -3.20
CA HIS A 445 1.60 -18.65 -2.02
C HIS A 445 0.49 -18.71 -0.99
N GLY A 446 0.88 -18.68 0.28
CA GLY A 446 -0.02 -18.46 1.40
C GLY A 446 -0.44 -17.00 1.52
N LYS A 447 -1.06 -16.68 2.64
CA LYS A 447 -1.50 -15.31 2.94
C LYS A 447 -1.23 -14.96 4.39
N VAL A 448 -0.90 -13.69 4.64
CA VAL A 448 -0.72 -13.16 5.99
C VAL A 448 -1.93 -12.32 6.37
N SER A 449 -2.66 -12.76 7.38
CA SER A 449 -3.82 -12.04 7.92
C SER A 449 -3.41 -11.20 9.12
N TYR A 450 -3.65 -9.89 9.05
CA TYR A 450 -3.37 -8.94 10.12
C TYR A 450 -4.63 -8.61 10.90
N ASN A 451 -4.58 -8.84 12.21
CA ASN A 451 -5.57 -8.34 13.15
C ASN A 451 -5.07 -7.00 13.72
N LEU A 452 -5.60 -5.91 13.17
CA LEU A 452 -5.16 -4.57 13.53
C LEU A 452 -5.55 -4.16 14.96
N ASN A 453 -6.60 -4.75 15.54
CA ASN A 453 -7.05 -4.46 16.89
C ASN A 453 -6.16 -5.09 17.98
N ASN A 454 -5.76 -6.34 17.73
CA ASN A 454 -4.92 -7.09 18.68
C ASN A 454 -3.43 -6.96 18.37
N HIS A 455 -3.06 -6.25 17.28
CA HIS A 455 -1.70 -6.12 16.80
C HIS A 455 -1.01 -7.47 16.59
N THR A 456 -1.71 -8.41 15.94
CA THR A 456 -1.20 -9.75 15.65
C THR A 456 -1.26 -10.06 14.15
N ALA A 457 -0.42 -11.00 13.72
CA ALA A 457 -0.36 -11.46 12.35
C ALA A 457 -0.31 -12.98 12.30
N THR A 458 -1.00 -13.57 11.33
CA THR A 458 -1.01 -15.01 11.13
C THR A 458 -0.89 -15.35 9.64
N TYR A 459 0.12 -16.14 9.31
CA TYR A 459 0.27 -16.73 7.98
C TYR A 459 -0.51 -18.04 7.91
N PHE A 460 -1.25 -18.20 6.82
CA PHE A 460 -1.95 -19.43 6.44
C PHE A 460 -1.36 -19.97 5.14
N PRO A 461 -0.98 -21.25 5.08
CA PRO A 461 -0.37 -21.84 3.89
C PRO A 461 -1.37 -21.92 2.71
N PRO A 462 -0.87 -22.04 1.47
CA PRO A 462 -1.73 -22.09 0.27
C PRO A 462 -2.66 -23.31 0.27
N VAL A 463 -2.23 -24.40 0.90
CA VAL A 463 -3.02 -25.60 1.11
C VAL A 463 -2.89 -25.98 2.58
N CYS A 464 -3.98 -25.89 3.31
CA CYS A 464 -4.04 -26.29 4.71
C CYS A 464 -4.35 -27.80 4.77
N GLY A 465 -3.44 -28.60 5.33
CA GLY A 465 -3.73 -30.01 5.67
C GLY A 465 -4.71 -30.14 6.82
N GLU A 466 -5.12 -31.38 7.18
CA GLU A 466 -6.01 -31.62 8.32
C GLU A 466 -5.36 -31.17 9.64
N GLU A 467 -4.05 -31.33 9.78
CA GLU A 467 -3.27 -30.95 10.96
C GLU A 467 -1.99 -30.18 10.54
N PRO A 468 -2.09 -28.88 10.23
CA PRO A 468 -0.92 -28.08 9.90
C PRO A 468 0.01 -27.91 11.12
N VAL A 469 1.32 -27.84 10.90
CA VAL A 469 2.28 -27.50 11.95
C VAL A 469 1.99 -26.08 12.45
N LEU A 470 1.95 -25.88 13.77
CA LEU A 470 1.71 -24.58 14.37
C LEU A 470 3.00 -24.03 15.00
N ILE A 471 3.40 -22.83 14.57
CA ILE A 471 4.59 -22.15 15.09
C ILE A 471 4.18 -20.77 15.58
N GLU A 472 4.43 -20.50 16.87
CA GLU A 472 4.32 -19.17 17.45
C GLU A 472 5.64 -18.41 17.25
N LEU A 473 5.55 -17.24 16.62
CA LEU A 473 6.65 -16.33 16.36
C LEU A 473 6.58 -15.17 17.38
N ILE A 474 7.38 -15.23 18.41
CA ILE A 474 7.39 -14.18 19.45
C ILE A 474 8.26 -13.01 18.99
N PRO A 475 7.69 -11.80 18.80
CA PRO A 475 8.43 -10.61 18.44
C PRO A 475 9.44 -10.20 19.51
N GLY A 476 10.51 -9.51 19.10
CA GLY A 476 11.44 -8.85 20.03
C GLY A 476 10.91 -7.51 20.52
N ASP A 477 11.64 -6.87 21.43
CA ASP A 477 11.22 -5.61 22.07
C ASP A 477 11.03 -4.46 21.06
N ASP A 478 11.85 -4.43 20.00
CA ASP A 478 11.76 -3.41 18.93
C ASP A 478 10.90 -3.83 17.74
N ASP A 479 10.37 -5.06 17.74
CA ASP A 479 9.58 -5.58 16.64
C ASP A 479 8.12 -5.11 16.75
N THR A 480 7.43 -5.11 15.58
CA THR A 480 5.98 -4.94 15.46
C THR A 480 5.34 -6.25 14.99
N MET A 481 4.02 -6.30 14.90
CA MET A 481 3.31 -7.47 14.34
C MET A 481 3.73 -7.82 12.90
N GLU A 482 4.27 -6.84 12.16
CA GLU A 482 4.68 -7.01 10.76
C GLU A 482 6.11 -7.55 10.62
N SER A 483 6.92 -7.48 11.68
CA SER A 483 8.38 -7.67 11.58
C SER A 483 8.78 -9.08 11.10
N TRP A 484 8.14 -10.14 11.60
CA TRP A 484 8.44 -11.50 11.18
C TRP A 484 8.15 -11.77 9.70
N PHE A 485 7.15 -11.08 9.13
CA PHE A 485 6.76 -11.26 7.73
C PHE A 485 7.51 -10.29 6.81
N LYS A 486 7.56 -9.00 7.12
CA LYS A 486 8.22 -8.00 6.25
C LYS A 486 9.76 -8.03 6.35
N ALA A 487 10.31 -8.03 7.57
CA ALA A 487 11.75 -8.10 7.76
C ALA A 487 12.25 -9.56 7.79
N GLY A 488 11.48 -10.45 8.37
CA GLY A 488 11.80 -11.87 8.48
C GLY A 488 11.53 -12.69 7.22
N GLY A 489 10.55 -12.30 6.39
CA GLY A 489 10.13 -13.08 5.22
C GLY A 489 9.61 -14.48 5.60
N ALA A 490 8.96 -14.60 6.76
CA ALA A 490 8.54 -15.89 7.30
C ALA A 490 7.55 -16.62 6.39
N ASP A 491 6.66 -15.88 5.74
CA ASP A 491 5.72 -16.37 4.73
C ASP A 491 6.44 -16.88 3.48
N ALA A 492 7.43 -16.15 2.98
CA ALA A 492 8.23 -16.54 1.83
C ALA A 492 9.05 -17.82 2.09
N ILE A 493 9.65 -17.94 3.29
CA ILE A 493 10.37 -19.15 3.72
C ILE A 493 9.41 -20.33 3.75
N ALA A 494 8.24 -20.17 4.35
CA ALA A 494 7.24 -21.24 4.44
C ALA A 494 6.74 -21.66 3.06
N ASP A 495 6.35 -20.70 2.20
CA ASP A 495 5.88 -20.96 0.84
C ASP A 495 6.89 -21.78 0.03
N GLN A 496 8.15 -21.36 0.01
CA GLN A 496 9.19 -22.05 -0.75
C GLN A 496 9.47 -23.45 -0.21
N LEU A 497 9.62 -23.62 1.10
CA LEU A 497 9.90 -24.92 1.70
C LEU A 497 8.74 -25.90 1.52
N ILE A 498 7.50 -25.43 1.60
CA ILE A 498 6.28 -26.23 1.33
C ILE A 498 6.25 -26.64 -0.15
N ALA A 499 6.48 -25.70 -1.08
CA ALA A 499 6.49 -25.98 -2.51
C ALA A 499 7.58 -26.98 -2.91
N GLU A 500 8.75 -26.93 -2.27
CA GLU A 500 9.86 -27.87 -2.48
C GLU A 500 9.66 -29.22 -1.75
N GLY A 501 8.58 -29.37 -0.99
CA GLY A 501 8.32 -30.55 -0.17
C GLY A 501 9.33 -30.76 0.97
N LYS A 502 10.01 -29.68 1.40
CA LYS A 502 10.97 -29.71 2.52
C LYS A 502 10.33 -29.41 3.87
N ALA A 503 9.16 -28.79 3.88
CA ALA A 503 8.35 -28.57 5.07
C ALA A 503 6.90 -29.06 4.86
N SER A 504 6.23 -29.41 5.96
CA SER A 504 4.79 -29.65 5.99
C SER A 504 4.02 -28.32 5.94
N PRO A 505 2.75 -28.28 5.49
CA PRO A 505 1.91 -27.10 5.63
C PRO A 505 1.93 -26.60 7.07
N CYS A 506 2.17 -25.30 7.26
CA CYS A 506 2.31 -24.72 8.59
C CYS A 506 1.52 -23.41 8.74
N ILE A 507 1.09 -23.13 9.96
CA ILE A 507 0.55 -21.83 10.39
C ILE A 507 1.63 -21.14 11.22
N LEU A 508 1.99 -19.92 10.85
CA LEU A 508 2.93 -19.08 11.59
C LEU A 508 2.14 -17.93 12.21
N THR A 509 2.23 -17.71 13.51
CA THR A 509 1.42 -16.69 14.16
C THR A 509 2.19 -15.91 15.23
N THR A 510 1.91 -14.61 15.33
CA THR A 510 2.32 -13.78 16.46
C THR A 510 1.19 -13.65 17.51
N ASP A 511 0.06 -14.33 17.29
CA ASP A 511 -1.11 -14.32 18.20
C ASP A 511 -0.97 -15.42 19.24
N HIS A 512 -0.56 -15.04 20.45
CA HIS A 512 -0.41 -15.96 21.57
C HIS A 512 -1.70 -16.67 21.95
N GLU A 513 -2.84 -15.97 21.95
CA GLU A 513 -4.12 -16.57 22.31
C GLU A 513 -4.59 -17.56 21.24
N PHE A 514 -4.35 -17.26 19.96
CA PHE A 514 -4.61 -18.20 18.88
C PHE A 514 -3.74 -19.46 19.04
N ALA A 515 -2.43 -19.28 19.27
CA ALA A 515 -1.48 -20.38 19.44
C ALA A 515 -1.83 -21.28 20.64
N LYS A 516 -2.14 -20.67 21.79
CA LYS A 516 -2.46 -21.38 23.03
C LYS A 516 -3.77 -22.20 22.96
N ASN A 517 -4.75 -21.71 22.21
CA ASN A 517 -6.07 -22.37 22.08
C ASN A 517 -6.10 -23.42 20.96
N ALA A 518 -5.05 -23.56 20.21
CA ALA A 518 -4.92 -24.60 19.18
C ALA A 518 -4.77 -25.99 19.81
N LYS A 519 -5.24 -27.02 19.10
CA LYS A 519 -5.14 -28.43 19.54
C LYS A 519 -3.86 -29.11 19.06
N GLN A 520 -3.16 -28.49 18.12
CA GLN A 520 -1.93 -29.01 17.53
C GLN A 520 -0.73 -28.83 18.49
N GLU A 521 0.33 -29.61 18.26
CA GLU A 521 1.61 -29.39 18.91
C GLU A 521 2.13 -27.99 18.56
N LEU A 522 2.48 -27.22 19.59
CA LEU A 522 2.96 -25.85 19.45
C LEU A 522 4.48 -25.82 19.46
N HIS A 523 5.07 -25.30 18.39
CA HIS A 523 6.47 -24.89 18.33
C HIS A 523 6.58 -23.40 18.58
N VAL A 524 7.68 -22.95 19.20
CA VAL A 524 7.88 -21.54 19.55
C VAL A 524 9.25 -21.08 19.07
N LEU A 525 9.27 -19.93 18.40
CA LEU A 525 10.49 -19.25 17.98
C LEU A 525 10.49 -17.83 18.54
N LYS A 526 11.49 -17.48 19.36
CA LYS A 526 11.60 -16.17 20.01
C LYS A 526 12.64 -15.31 19.32
N ALA A 527 12.26 -14.13 18.90
CA ALA A 527 13.18 -13.17 18.29
C ALA A 527 14.35 -12.78 19.22
N SER A 528 14.10 -12.75 20.54
CA SER A 528 15.12 -12.43 21.55
C SER A 528 16.32 -13.42 21.62
N ASP A 529 16.17 -14.63 21.07
CA ASP A 529 17.20 -15.65 21.09
C ASP A 529 18.27 -15.44 19.99
N TYR A 530 18.07 -14.44 19.12
CA TYR A 530 18.91 -14.18 17.94
C TYR A 530 19.24 -12.69 17.82
N SER A 531 20.44 -12.39 17.34
CA SER A 531 20.96 -11.01 17.24
C SER A 531 20.56 -10.33 15.93
N THR A 532 20.40 -11.10 14.84
CA THR A 532 20.10 -10.58 13.50
C THR A 532 18.89 -11.26 12.87
N TRP A 533 18.30 -10.63 11.87
CA TRP A 533 17.22 -11.23 11.10
C TRP A 533 17.70 -12.44 10.28
N ASN A 534 18.97 -12.48 9.84
CA ASN A 534 19.52 -13.65 9.17
C ASN A 534 19.55 -14.88 10.08
N GLU A 535 19.93 -14.70 11.35
CA GLU A 535 19.88 -15.78 12.35
C GLU A 535 18.44 -16.26 12.60
N ARG A 536 17.47 -15.33 12.70
CA ARG A 536 16.04 -15.64 12.87
C ARG A 536 15.48 -16.42 11.69
N ARG A 537 15.79 -16.01 10.45
CA ARG A 537 15.37 -16.71 9.22
C ARG A 537 15.92 -18.11 9.17
N LYS A 538 17.22 -18.28 9.45
CA LYS A 538 17.84 -19.61 9.49
C LYS A 538 17.22 -20.50 10.55
N ALA A 539 16.93 -19.97 11.73
CA ALA A 539 16.27 -20.73 12.79
C ALA A 539 14.85 -21.16 12.40
N LEU A 540 14.10 -20.32 11.69
CA LEU A 540 12.78 -20.67 11.17
C LEU A 540 12.88 -21.75 10.07
N GLU A 541 13.80 -21.62 9.13
CA GLU A 541 14.09 -22.62 8.10
C GLU A 541 14.43 -23.98 8.71
N ASP A 542 15.34 -24.00 9.69
CA ASP A 542 15.74 -25.20 10.42
C ASP A 542 14.56 -25.84 11.18
N LEU A 543 13.70 -25.03 11.80
CA LEU A 543 12.52 -25.51 12.52
C LEU A 543 11.50 -26.13 11.53
N LEU A 544 11.15 -25.42 10.47
CA LEU A 544 10.21 -25.89 9.45
C LEU A 544 10.67 -27.18 8.79
N THR A 545 11.98 -27.32 8.52
CA THR A 545 12.55 -28.54 7.93
C THR A 545 12.52 -29.74 8.89
N LYS A 546 12.65 -29.50 10.21
CA LYS A 546 12.61 -30.57 11.23
C LYS A 546 11.19 -31.05 11.55
N THR A 547 10.19 -30.22 11.33
CA THR A 547 8.77 -30.52 11.60
C THR A 547 8.03 -31.16 10.41
N LYS A 548 8.77 -31.60 9.39
CA LYS A 548 8.26 -32.28 8.18
C LYS A 548 7.58 -33.64 8.46
#